data_1dcd155a917927ec6da0f0e0b5b8b8f9
#
_entry.id   1dcd155a917927ec6da0f0e0b5b8b8f9
#
_cell.length_a   1.000
_cell.length_b   1.000
_cell.length_c   1.000
_cell.angle_alpha   90.00
_cell.angle_beta   90.00
_cell.angle_gamma   90.00
#
_symmetry.space_group_name_H-M   'P 1'
#
loop_
_entity.id
_entity.type
_entity.pdbx_description
1 polymer ?
#
loop_
_entity_poly.entity_id
_entity_poly.type
_entity_poly.pdbx_seq_one_letter_code
_entity_poly.pdbx_strand_id
1 'polypeptide(L)'
;GVVLNERLRWDFNELFAEMATNGYRRPADNTWIPFPRGYLANLEVSEESRIVYLPYFNTASQSNYQADEINVRGQYDLTFLLPPVPNEGTYELRICAPSNTGFGMAQIYFGTDKLNLQPVGLPIDLRIPPTNPNIGWEQDTEDIEHNNENDKIMRNHGYMKPPRHDGIWNGGAAVTESMRNTTSYAANLRMRKILWTGNVEPTKKYYVRVKSLLNNPNACFLLEYMEWCPKHIYNGPEPEDQW
;
A
#
# COMPACT_ATOMS: atom_id res chain seq x y z
N GLY A 1 7.85 -11.54 -4.94
CA GLY A 1 6.42 -11.30 -5.09
C GLY A 1 5.64 -12.58 -5.28
N VAL A 2 4.42 -12.58 -4.84
CA VAL A 2 3.49 -13.73 -4.94
C VAL A 2 2.39 -13.39 -5.92
N VAL A 3 2.04 -14.34 -6.80
CA VAL A 3 0.87 -14.22 -7.66
C VAL A 3 -0.35 -14.75 -6.90
N LEU A 4 -1.24 -13.84 -6.54
CA LEU A 4 -2.51 -14.16 -5.90
C LEU A 4 -3.63 -13.87 -6.91
N ASN A 5 -4.37 -14.89 -7.33
CA ASN A 5 -5.44 -14.75 -8.32
C ASN A 5 -5.02 -13.93 -9.53
N GLU A 6 -3.91 -14.34 -10.14
CA GLU A 6 -3.32 -13.67 -11.30
C GLU A 6 -2.86 -12.22 -11.07
N ARG A 7 -2.99 -11.70 -9.86
CA ARG A 7 -2.40 -10.43 -9.44
C ARG A 7 -1.01 -10.67 -8.90
N LEU A 8 -0.05 -9.88 -9.30
CA LEU A 8 1.26 -9.86 -8.68
C LEU A 8 1.25 -8.88 -7.51
N ARG A 9 1.29 -9.42 -6.28
CA ARG A 9 1.43 -8.65 -5.05
C ARG A 9 2.85 -8.79 -4.52
N TRP A 10 3.39 -7.72 -4.00
CA TRP A 10 4.66 -7.73 -3.28
C TRP A 10 4.61 -6.81 -2.07
N ASP A 11 5.20 -7.28 -1.00
CA ASP A 11 5.45 -6.50 0.20
C ASP A 11 6.72 -5.67 0.03
N PHE A 12 6.81 -4.53 0.69
CA PHE A 12 7.99 -3.69 0.57
C PHE A 12 9.24 -4.33 1.18
N ASN A 13 9.09 -5.21 2.15
CA ASN A 13 10.21 -6.00 2.68
C ASN A 13 10.80 -6.95 1.64
N GLU A 14 10.01 -7.45 0.69
CA GLU A 14 10.52 -8.28 -0.41
C GLU A 14 11.41 -7.51 -1.38
N LEU A 15 11.10 -6.22 -1.61
CA LEU A 15 11.96 -5.33 -2.38
C LEU A 15 13.28 -5.01 -1.66
N PHE A 16 13.28 -5.17 -0.35
CA PHE A 16 14.36 -4.81 0.55
C PHE A 16 14.78 -6.01 1.39
N ALA A 17 15.12 -7.11 0.71
CA ALA A 17 15.46 -8.40 1.32
C ALA A 17 16.58 -8.29 2.38
N GLU A 18 17.45 -7.29 2.27
CA GLU A 18 18.50 -6.98 3.25
C GLU A 18 17.92 -6.72 4.65
N MET A 19 16.71 -6.22 4.73
CA MET A 19 16.05 -5.93 6.01
C MET A 19 15.77 -7.21 6.80
N ALA A 20 15.29 -8.24 6.13
CA ALA A 20 15.04 -9.55 6.76
C ALA A 20 16.33 -10.24 7.18
N THR A 21 17.41 -10.10 6.38
CA THR A 21 18.70 -10.76 6.61
C THR A 21 19.44 -10.17 7.80
N ASN A 22 19.35 -8.87 8.03
CA ASN A 22 20.11 -8.17 9.06
C ASN A 22 19.38 -8.04 10.39
N GLY A 23 18.20 -8.65 10.54
CA GLY A 23 17.50 -8.71 11.82
C GLY A 23 17.02 -7.37 12.35
N TYR A 24 16.81 -6.39 11.47
CA TYR A 24 16.21 -5.11 11.86
C TYR A 24 14.77 -5.35 12.33
N ARG A 25 14.62 -5.50 13.60
CA ARG A 25 13.32 -5.68 14.25
C ARG A 25 13.08 -4.53 15.21
N ARG A 26 11.82 -4.15 15.36
CA ARG A 26 11.41 -3.22 16.40
C ARG A 26 11.74 -3.82 17.76
N PRO A 27 12.52 -3.16 18.61
CA PRO A 27 12.77 -3.60 19.97
C PRO A 27 11.45 -3.72 20.78
N ALA A 28 11.48 -4.53 21.83
CA ALA A 28 10.32 -4.75 22.69
C ALA A 28 9.78 -3.46 23.35
N ASP A 29 10.60 -2.45 23.49
CA ASP A 29 10.24 -1.12 24.01
C ASP A 29 9.55 -0.21 22.96
N ASN A 30 9.22 -0.75 21.78
CA ASN A 30 8.62 -0.01 20.68
C ASN A 30 9.50 1.09 20.05
N THR A 31 10.78 1.07 20.25
CA THR A 31 11.70 2.00 19.58
C THR A 31 11.76 1.71 18.09
N TRP A 32 11.69 2.77 17.30
CA TRP A 32 11.79 2.68 15.86
C TRP A 32 13.25 2.62 15.44
N ILE A 33 13.59 1.68 14.57
CA ILE A 33 14.96 1.54 14.07
C ILE A 33 15.10 2.30 12.75
N PRO A 34 15.85 3.39 12.71
CA PRO A 34 16.13 4.09 11.46
C PRO A 34 17.11 3.28 10.60
N PHE A 35 16.88 3.29 9.29
CA PHE A 35 17.83 2.72 8.33
C PHE A 35 18.87 3.73 7.90
N PRO A 36 20.13 3.32 7.77
CA PRO A 36 21.14 4.13 7.09
C PRO A 36 20.75 4.39 5.63
N ARG A 37 21.06 5.58 5.14
CA ARG A 37 20.87 5.89 3.72
C ARG A 37 21.70 4.99 2.84
N GLY A 38 21.16 4.70 1.66
CA GLY A 38 21.82 3.85 0.69
C GLY A 38 21.90 2.38 1.08
N TYR A 39 21.31 2.04 2.23
CA TYR A 39 21.24 0.65 2.67
C TYR A 39 20.37 -0.22 1.75
N LEU A 40 19.31 0.35 1.23
CA LEU A 40 18.36 -0.32 0.36
C LEU A 40 18.68 -0.01 -1.11
N ALA A 41 19.18 -0.98 -1.86
CA ALA A 41 19.72 -0.77 -3.20
C ALA A 41 18.71 -0.25 -4.24
N ASN A 42 17.41 -0.55 -4.07
CA ASN A 42 16.36 -0.17 -5.00
C ASN A 42 15.49 1.00 -4.49
N LEU A 43 15.88 1.62 -3.39
CA LEU A 43 15.17 2.73 -2.78
C LEU A 43 16.08 3.95 -2.66
N GLU A 44 15.72 5.03 -3.33
CA GLU A 44 16.34 6.33 -3.16
C GLU A 44 15.48 7.19 -2.26
N VAL A 45 16.08 7.84 -1.29
CA VAL A 45 15.37 8.60 -0.25
C VAL A 45 16.07 9.96 -0.05
N SER A 46 15.26 11.02 0.01
CA SER A 46 15.78 12.38 0.27
C SER A 46 16.40 12.54 1.66
N GLU A 47 17.12 13.62 1.85
CA GLU A 47 17.83 13.90 3.12
C GLU A 47 16.89 14.14 4.30
N GLU A 48 15.75 14.69 4.05
CA GLU A 48 14.75 15.00 5.06
C GLU A 48 13.93 13.78 5.49
N SER A 49 13.99 12.70 4.71
CA SER A 49 13.27 11.48 5.00
C SER A 49 13.97 10.64 6.06
N ARG A 50 13.17 10.06 6.94
CA ARG A 50 13.60 9.03 7.88
C ARG A 50 12.83 7.76 7.59
N ILE A 51 13.52 6.66 7.44
CA ILE A 51 12.90 5.35 7.19
C ILE A 51 13.01 4.52 8.45
N VAL A 52 11.92 3.92 8.85
CA VAL A 52 11.87 2.97 9.94
C VAL A 52 11.11 1.72 9.52
N TYR A 53 11.54 0.60 10.04
CA TYR A 53 10.96 -0.70 9.77
C TYR A 53 10.07 -1.14 10.95
N LEU A 54 8.90 -1.63 10.62
CA LEU A 54 7.94 -2.19 11.56
C LEU A 54 7.74 -3.68 11.24
N PRO A 55 8.30 -4.58 12.04
CA PRO A 55 8.08 -6.00 11.83
C PRO A 55 6.65 -6.40 12.17
N TYR A 56 6.11 -7.26 11.35
CA TYR A 56 4.78 -7.82 11.44
C TYR A 56 4.46 -8.52 12.78
N PHE A 57 5.45 -9.06 13.46
CA PHE A 57 5.26 -9.84 14.69
C PHE A 57 4.96 -9.03 15.93
N ASN A 58 5.02 -7.74 15.86
CA ASN A 58 4.77 -6.93 17.02
C ASN A 58 3.31 -6.54 17.09
N THR A 59 2.72 -6.89 18.20
CA THR A 59 1.36 -6.62 18.68
C THR A 59 0.93 -5.14 18.62
N ALA A 60 1.77 -4.28 18.12
CA ALA A 60 1.43 -2.88 18.01
C ALA A 60 0.39 -2.66 16.90
N SER A 61 -0.61 -1.91 17.20
CA SER A 61 -1.74 -1.50 16.39
C SER A 61 -1.44 -0.90 15.00
N GLN A 62 -0.18 -0.90 14.58
CA GLN A 62 0.27 -0.29 13.34
C GLN A 62 0.70 -1.31 12.28
N SER A 63 0.95 -2.56 12.66
CA SER A 63 1.35 -3.65 11.76
C SER A 63 0.25 -4.71 11.64
N ASN A 64 -0.99 -4.29 11.60
CA ASN A 64 -2.14 -5.20 11.66
C ASN A 64 -2.50 -5.84 10.33
N TYR A 65 -1.81 -5.49 9.28
CA TYR A 65 -2.04 -6.06 7.97
C TYR A 65 -0.89 -7.00 7.60
N GLN A 66 -1.10 -8.00 6.91
CA GLN A 66 -0.37 -9.20 6.54
C GLN A 66 1.16 -9.13 6.36
N ALA A 67 1.82 -7.99 6.54
CA ALA A 67 3.24 -7.84 6.25
C ALA A 67 3.94 -6.84 7.15
N ASP A 68 5.25 -6.89 7.08
CA ASP A 68 6.10 -5.87 7.63
C ASP A 68 5.83 -4.53 6.95
N GLU A 69 5.80 -3.46 7.71
CA GLU A 69 5.61 -2.11 7.20
C GLU A 69 6.92 -1.33 7.17
N ILE A 70 7.07 -0.52 6.13
CA ILE A 70 8.08 0.52 6.10
C ILE A 70 7.38 1.86 6.33
N ASN A 71 7.81 2.56 7.36
CA ASN A 71 7.31 3.89 7.66
C ASN A 71 8.35 4.93 7.25
N VAL A 72 7.99 5.79 6.30
CA VAL A 72 8.80 6.91 5.87
C VAL A 72 8.26 8.18 6.51
N ARG A 73 9.11 8.92 7.21
CA ARG A 73 8.74 10.10 7.98
C ARG A 73 9.46 11.36 7.54
N GLY A 74 8.89 12.49 7.84
CA GLY A 74 9.40 13.82 7.55
C GLY A 74 8.84 14.37 6.24
N GLN A 75 9.58 15.23 5.59
CA GLN A 75 9.30 15.68 4.23
C GLN A 75 9.76 14.59 3.24
N TYR A 76 9.11 13.44 3.28
CA TYR A 76 9.56 12.28 2.53
C TYR A 76 9.49 12.51 1.02
N ASP A 77 10.53 12.03 0.37
CA ASP A 77 10.65 11.94 -1.09
C ASP A 77 11.42 10.67 -1.39
N LEU A 78 10.74 9.66 -1.90
CA LEU A 78 11.33 8.35 -2.13
C LEU A 78 10.99 7.87 -3.53
N THR A 79 11.98 7.25 -4.18
CA THR A 79 11.85 6.64 -5.49
C THR A 79 12.32 5.20 -5.43
N PHE A 80 11.53 4.27 -5.97
CA PHE A 80 11.87 2.87 -5.98
C PHE A 80 11.50 2.19 -7.29
N LEU A 81 12.24 1.12 -7.59
CA LEU A 81 12.01 0.26 -8.76
C LEU A 81 10.91 -0.75 -8.43
N LEU A 82 9.95 -0.90 -9.34
CA LEU A 82 8.90 -1.90 -9.25
C LEU A 82 9.37 -3.27 -9.76
N PRO A 83 8.83 -4.38 -9.21
CA PRO A 83 9.00 -5.68 -9.81
C PRO A 83 8.44 -5.72 -11.24
N PRO A 84 9.05 -6.50 -12.14
CA PRO A 84 8.53 -6.66 -13.49
C PRO A 84 7.17 -7.36 -13.47
N VAL A 85 6.30 -7.01 -14.42
CA VAL A 85 5.05 -7.75 -14.64
C VAL A 85 5.36 -9.13 -15.26
N PRO A 86 4.51 -10.14 -14.99
CA PRO A 86 4.76 -11.48 -15.54
C PRO A 86 4.54 -11.55 -17.06
N ASN A 87 3.63 -10.77 -17.60
CA ASN A 87 3.29 -10.74 -19.02
C ASN A 87 3.06 -9.30 -19.47
N GLU A 88 3.25 -9.03 -20.76
CA GLU A 88 2.85 -7.78 -21.38
C GLU A 88 1.33 -7.63 -21.34
N GLY A 89 0.84 -6.42 -21.08
CA GLY A 89 -0.60 -6.13 -21.08
C GLY A 89 -0.98 -4.84 -20.38
N THR A 90 -2.28 -4.64 -20.26
CA THR A 90 -2.84 -3.52 -19.49
C THR A 90 -3.01 -3.94 -18.03
N TYR A 91 -2.45 -3.13 -17.14
CA TYR A 91 -2.48 -3.37 -15.70
C TYR A 91 -2.91 -2.11 -14.95
N GLU A 92 -3.48 -2.32 -13.78
CA GLU A 92 -3.54 -1.33 -12.71
C GLU A 92 -2.36 -1.51 -11.76
N LEU A 93 -1.73 -0.41 -11.40
CA LEU A 93 -0.79 -0.34 -10.28
C LEU A 93 -1.55 0.15 -9.06
N ARG A 94 -1.48 -0.59 -7.98
CA ARG A 94 -2.20 -0.30 -6.73
C ARG A 94 -1.23 -0.29 -5.55
N ILE A 95 -1.56 0.52 -4.55
CA ILE A 95 -0.86 0.53 -3.27
C ILE A 95 -1.86 0.29 -2.15
N CYS A 96 -1.48 -0.54 -1.19
CA CYS A 96 -2.16 -0.62 0.09
C CYS A 96 -1.62 0.48 0.99
N ALA A 97 -2.49 1.39 1.37
CA ALA A 97 -2.15 2.51 2.22
C ALA A 97 -3.21 2.72 3.29
N PRO A 98 -2.80 2.81 4.55
CA PRO A 98 -3.70 3.22 5.61
C PRO A 98 -3.98 4.71 5.52
N SER A 99 -5.09 5.14 6.08
CA SER A 99 -5.36 6.55 6.32
C SER A 99 -5.33 6.86 7.80
N ASN A 100 -4.67 7.96 8.16
CA ASN A 100 -4.61 8.48 9.52
C ASN A 100 -4.26 9.96 9.47
N THR A 101 -4.76 10.74 10.39
CA THR A 101 -4.52 12.18 10.48
C THR A 101 -3.04 12.59 10.49
N GLY A 102 -2.14 11.68 10.90
CA GLY A 102 -0.70 11.90 10.91
C GLY A 102 0.02 11.62 9.58
N PHE A 103 -0.65 11.11 8.55
CA PHE A 103 0.05 10.64 7.34
C PHE A 103 0.32 11.74 6.30
N GLY A 104 -0.49 12.76 6.23
CA GLY A 104 -0.27 13.87 5.32
C GLY A 104 -0.80 13.65 3.90
N MET A 105 -0.21 14.37 2.95
CA MET A 105 -0.54 14.29 1.52
C MET A 105 0.69 13.93 0.72
N ALA A 106 0.50 13.10 -0.30
CA ALA A 106 1.57 12.66 -1.19
C ALA A 106 1.19 12.82 -2.66
N GLN A 107 2.13 13.31 -3.46
CA GLN A 107 2.06 13.19 -4.92
C GLN A 107 2.79 11.94 -5.35
N ILE A 108 2.14 11.16 -6.21
CA ILE A 108 2.72 9.99 -6.85
C ILE A 108 3.24 10.39 -8.22
N TYR A 109 4.40 9.86 -8.59
CA TYR A 109 4.98 9.95 -9.92
C TYR A 109 5.29 8.54 -10.42
N PHE A 110 5.17 8.34 -11.70
CA PHE A 110 5.40 7.03 -12.32
C PHE A 110 6.06 7.19 -13.69
N GLY A 111 6.83 6.21 -14.11
CA GLY A 111 7.44 6.17 -15.43
C GLY A 111 8.56 5.15 -15.56
N THR A 112 9.17 5.12 -16.74
CA THR A 112 10.28 4.22 -17.09
C THR A 112 11.65 4.88 -16.95
N ASP A 113 11.69 6.21 -16.94
CA ASP A 113 12.90 6.99 -16.71
C ASP A 113 12.88 7.55 -15.27
N LYS A 114 13.73 7.01 -14.41
CA LYS A 114 13.84 7.40 -13.02
C LYS A 114 14.10 8.91 -12.81
N LEU A 115 14.77 9.55 -13.76
CA LEU A 115 15.11 10.97 -13.68
C LEU A 115 14.00 11.88 -14.21
N ASN A 116 12.99 11.31 -14.86
CA ASN A 116 11.93 12.08 -15.52
C ASN A 116 10.55 11.45 -15.30
N LEU A 117 10.23 11.11 -14.07
CA LEU A 117 8.92 10.56 -13.71
C LEU A 117 7.83 11.62 -13.81
N GLN A 118 6.67 11.22 -14.31
CA GLN A 118 5.54 12.12 -14.47
C GLN A 118 4.55 11.98 -13.32
N PRO A 119 3.94 13.09 -12.85
CA PRO A 119 2.91 13.03 -11.81
C PRO A 119 1.71 12.23 -12.32
N VAL A 120 1.13 11.43 -11.45
CA VAL A 120 -0.02 10.58 -11.75
C VAL A 120 -1.21 11.00 -10.89
N GLY A 121 -2.28 11.44 -11.54
CA GLY A 121 -3.49 11.86 -10.87
C GLY A 121 -3.31 13.05 -9.92
N LEU A 122 -4.30 13.26 -9.08
CA LEU A 122 -4.24 14.24 -8.01
C LEU A 122 -3.45 13.69 -6.81
N PRO A 123 -2.91 14.58 -5.97
CA PRO A 123 -2.31 14.17 -4.70
C PRO A 123 -3.25 13.31 -3.86
N ILE A 124 -2.69 12.31 -3.20
CA ILE A 124 -3.45 11.46 -2.27
C ILE A 124 -3.44 12.11 -0.89
N ASP A 125 -4.61 12.41 -0.35
CA ASP A 125 -4.74 12.84 1.03
C ASP A 125 -4.94 11.61 1.94
N LEU A 126 -3.87 11.23 2.62
CA LEU A 126 -3.85 10.07 3.51
C LEU A 126 -4.44 10.38 4.90
N ARG A 127 -4.89 11.61 5.15
CA ARG A 127 -5.46 12.04 6.44
C ARG A 127 -6.95 11.80 6.53
N ILE A 128 -7.63 11.64 5.40
CA ILE A 128 -9.08 11.43 5.37
C ILE A 128 -9.44 10.01 5.80
N PRO A 129 -10.47 9.82 6.64
CA PRO A 129 -10.88 8.49 7.04
C PRO A 129 -11.50 7.71 5.87
N PRO A 130 -11.46 6.38 5.90
CA PRO A 130 -12.05 5.52 4.86
C PRO A 130 -13.53 5.80 4.61
N THR A 131 -14.27 6.16 5.65
CA THR A 131 -15.70 6.49 5.59
C THR A 131 -16.00 7.86 4.98
N ASN A 132 -14.96 8.64 4.62
CA ASN A 132 -15.16 9.92 3.93
C ASN A 132 -15.88 9.67 2.58
N PRO A 133 -16.85 10.50 2.20
CA PRO A 133 -17.57 10.34 0.93
C PRO A 133 -16.69 10.30 -0.31
N ASN A 134 -15.50 10.90 -0.28
CA ASN A 134 -14.53 10.83 -1.38
C ASN A 134 -13.84 9.46 -1.52
N ILE A 135 -13.98 8.60 -0.53
CA ILE A 135 -13.53 7.20 -0.54
C ILE A 135 -14.74 6.29 -0.59
N GLY A 136 -15.69 6.46 0.33
CA GLY A 136 -16.97 5.80 0.33
C GLY A 136 -16.98 4.40 0.95
N TRP A 137 -16.03 4.08 1.84
CA TRP A 137 -16.00 2.78 2.50
C TRP A 137 -17.20 2.60 3.44
N GLU A 138 -17.87 1.47 3.28
CA GLU A 138 -18.85 0.93 4.21
C GLU A 138 -18.46 -0.49 4.60
N GLN A 139 -18.82 -0.91 5.81
CA GLN A 139 -18.59 -2.27 6.27
C GLN A 139 -19.36 -3.27 5.39
N ASP A 140 -18.75 -4.41 5.06
CA ASP A 140 -19.46 -5.49 4.41
C ASP A 140 -20.52 -6.07 5.37
N THR A 141 -21.64 -6.43 4.79
CA THR A 141 -22.77 -7.04 5.47
C THR A 141 -23.05 -8.43 4.88
N GLU A 142 -24.11 -9.08 5.33
CA GLU A 142 -24.59 -10.33 4.70
C GLU A 142 -25.24 -10.09 3.32
N ASP A 143 -25.57 -8.84 3.01
CA ASP A 143 -26.11 -8.45 1.72
C ASP A 143 -24.98 -8.27 0.70
N ILE A 144 -24.82 -9.28 -0.15
CA ILE A 144 -23.77 -9.31 -1.18
C ILE A 144 -23.99 -8.22 -2.25
N GLU A 145 -25.25 -7.91 -2.59
CA GLU A 145 -25.53 -6.87 -3.59
C GLU A 145 -25.12 -5.49 -3.07
N HIS A 146 -25.42 -5.20 -1.81
CA HIS A 146 -24.97 -3.99 -1.15
C HIS A 146 -23.41 -3.89 -1.11
N ASN A 147 -22.75 -4.97 -0.74
CA ASN A 147 -21.29 -5.02 -0.69
C ASN A 147 -20.68 -4.75 -2.08
N ASN A 148 -21.22 -5.35 -3.11
CA ASN A 148 -20.76 -5.16 -4.49
C ASN A 148 -21.00 -3.73 -4.98
N GLU A 149 -22.12 -3.13 -4.61
CA GLU A 149 -22.39 -1.73 -4.96
C GLU A 149 -21.43 -0.78 -4.25
N ASN A 150 -21.13 -1.03 -2.99
CA ASN A 150 -20.13 -0.26 -2.27
C ASN A 150 -18.73 -0.40 -2.88
N ASP A 151 -18.34 -1.61 -3.29
CA ASP A 151 -17.06 -1.84 -4.00
C ASP A 151 -16.98 -1.03 -5.30
N LYS A 152 -18.08 -0.91 -6.06
CA LYS A 152 -18.13 -0.09 -7.27
C LYS A 152 -18.00 1.40 -6.95
N ILE A 153 -18.69 1.88 -5.91
CA ILE A 153 -18.60 3.29 -5.47
C ILE A 153 -17.15 3.62 -5.11
N MET A 154 -16.52 2.81 -4.27
CA MET A 154 -15.13 3.00 -3.90
C MET A 154 -14.20 2.99 -5.11
N ARG A 155 -14.42 2.03 -6.03
CA ARG A 155 -13.62 1.92 -7.25
C ARG A 155 -13.74 3.16 -8.14
N ASN A 156 -14.93 3.73 -8.26
CA ASN A 156 -15.15 4.99 -9.00
C ASN A 156 -14.37 6.17 -8.37
N HIS A 157 -14.10 6.12 -7.08
CA HIS A 157 -13.23 7.08 -6.39
C HIS A 157 -11.73 6.70 -6.44
N GLY A 158 -11.40 5.58 -7.08
CA GLY A 158 -10.03 5.08 -7.21
C GLY A 158 -9.53 4.33 -5.97
N TYR A 159 -10.44 3.81 -5.15
CA TYR A 159 -10.13 3.03 -3.96
C TYR A 159 -10.76 1.65 -4.01
N MET A 160 -10.19 0.71 -3.26
CA MET A 160 -10.72 -0.64 -3.11
C MET A 160 -10.53 -1.11 -1.68
N LYS A 161 -11.46 -1.91 -1.20
CA LYS A 161 -11.28 -2.67 0.05
C LYS A 161 -10.17 -3.71 -0.12
N PRO A 162 -9.57 -4.19 0.97
CA PRO A 162 -8.75 -5.40 0.93
C PRO A 162 -9.57 -6.60 0.40
N PRO A 163 -8.93 -7.62 -0.19
CA PRO A 163 -9.58 -8.87 -0.51
C PRO A 163 -10.25 -9.51 0.72
N ARG A 164 -11.28 -10.32 0.52
CA ARG A 164 -12.04 -10.94 1.63
C ARG A 164 -11.22 -11.87 2.50
N HIS A 165 -10.23 -12.54 1.94
CA HIS A 165 -9.34 -13.43 2.67
C HIS A 165 -8.27 -12.70 3.49
N ASP A 166 -8.07 -11.41 3.22
CA ASP A 166 -7.18 -10.59 4.02
C ASP A 166 -7.87 -10.25 5.35
N GLY A 167 -7.28 -10.67 6.43
CA GLY A 167 -7.84 -10.47 7.76
C GLY A 167 -6.93 -9.69 8.68
N ILE A 168 -7.50 -9.33 9.82
CA ILE A 168 -6.77 -8.62 10.86
C ILE A 168 -5.96 -9.63 11.66
N TRP A 169 -4.66 -9.38 11.74
CA TRP A 169 -3.78 -10.12 12.61
C TRP A 169 -3.79 -9.51 14.01
N ASN A 170 -4.09 -10.32 14.99
CA ASN A 170 -4.14 -9.87 16.37
C ASN A 170 -3.11 -10.64 17.21
N GLY A 171 -1.91 -10.10 17.30
CA GLY A 171 -0.89 -10.51 18.26
C GLY A 171 -0.47 -11.98 18.24
N GLY A 172 -0.41 -12.63 17.08
CA GLY A 172 -0.02 -14.04 16.95
C GLY A 172 -1.19 -15.03 16.96
N ALA A 173 -2.42 -14.55 17.10
CA ALA A 173 -3.62 -15.36 16.91
C ALA A 173 -3.96 -15.49 15.42
N ALA A 174 -4.69 -16.52 15.05
CA ALA A 174 -5.23 -16.65 13.71
C ALA A 174 -6.07 -15.43 13.33
N VAL A 175 -6.06 -15.09 12.06
CA VAL A 175 -6.93 -14.05 11.49
C VAL A 175 -8.38 -14.39 11.84
N THR A 176 -9.01 -13.53 12.62
CA THR A 176 -10.36 -13.79 13.14
C THR A 176 -11.43 -12.95 12.45
N GLU A 177 -11.04 -11.91 11.75
CA GLU A 177 -11.97 -10.96 11.15
C GLU A 177 -11.40 -10.40 9.84
N SER A 178 -12.24 -10.34 8.81
CA SER A 178 -11.90 -9.67 7.56
C SER A 178 -11.76 -8.17 7.76
N MET A 179 -10.78 -7.55 7.10
CA MET A 179 -10.64 -6.09 7.06
C MET A 179 -11.87 -5.38 6.44
N ARG A 180 -12.72 -6.12 5.74
CA ARG A 180 -13.94 -5.61 5.12
C ARG A 180 -15.11 -5.52 6.10
N ASN A 181 -15.05 -6.26 7.19
CA ASN A 181 -16.16 -6.42 8.15
C ASN A 181 -15.96 -5.67 9.46
N THR A 182 -14.78 -5.13 9.70
CA THR A 182 -14.50 -4.54 10.99
C THR A 182 -14.90 -3.08 11.08
N THR A 183 -15.51 -2.71 12.20
CA THR A 183 -15.77 -1.31 12.57
C THR A 183 -14.72 -0.76 13.53
N SER A 184 -13.97 -1.64 14.18
CA SER A 184 -13.07 -1.28 15.29
C SER A 184 -11.85 -0.48 14.83
N TYR A 185 -11.52 -0.53 13.55
CA TYR A 185 -10.31 0.05 12.98
C TYR A 185 -10.59 1.07 11.88
N ALA A 186 -11.77 1.68 11.87
CA ALA A 186 -12.17 2.64 10.83
C ALA A 186 -11.14 3.77 10.62
N ALA A 187 -10.42 4.17 11.67
CA ALA A 187 -9.36 5.17 11.57
C ALA A 187 -8.03 4.64 11.00
N ASN A 188 -7.85 3.32 10.97
CA ASN A 188 -6.61 2.65 10.54
C ASN A 188 -6.86 1.57 9.48
N LEU A 189 -8.03 1.57 8.86
CA LEU A 189 -8.35 0.62 7.80
C LEU A 189 -7.35 0.76 6.65
N ARG A 190 -6.84 -0.38 6.23
CA ARG A 190 -5.99 -0.48 5.06
C ARG A 190 -6.88 -0.56 3.82
N MET A 191 -6.63 0.33 2.87
CA MET A 191 -7.34 0.35 1.59
C MET A 191 -6.33 0.25 0.47
N ARG A 192 -6.76 -0.31 -0.64
CA ARG A 192 -5.98 -0.23 -1.86
C ARG A 192 -6.36 1.05 -2.60
N LYS A 193 -5.36 1.80 -3.02
CA LYS A 193 -5.51 2.96 -3.91
C LYS A 193 -4.99 2.59 -5.29
N ILE A 194 -5.82 2.79 -6.32
CA ILE A 194 -5.39 2.68 -7.71
C ILE A 194 -4.54 3.91 -8.02
N LEU A 195 -3.26 3.69 -8.35
CA LEU A 195 -2.31 4.76 -8.64
C LEU A 195 -2.26 5.08 -10.11
N TRP A 196 -2.27 4.07 -10.96
CA TRP A 196 -2.06 4.23 -12.40
C TRP A 196 -2.65 3.03 -13.17
N THR A 197 -3.06 3.27 -14.40
CA THR A 197 -3.55 2.22 -15.31
C THR A 197 -2.94 2.44 -16.69
N GLY A 198 -2.41 1.39 -17.30
CA GLY A 198 -1.85 1.45 -18.65
C GLY A 198 -1.17 0.16 -19.08
N ASN A 199 -0.51 0.22 -20.24
CA ASN A 199 0.22 -0.91 -20.79
C ASN A 199 1.63 -0.98 -20.20
N VAL A 200 2.03 -2.17 -19.81
CA VAL A 200 3.35 -2.48 -19.27
C VAL A 200 3.94 -3.72 -19.94
N GLU A 201 5.26 -3.78 -19.98
CA GLU A 201 6.05 -4.83 -20.61
C GLU A 201 7.02 -5.43 -19.60
N PRO A 202 7.21 -6.78 -19.53
CA PRO A 202 8.10 -7.43 -18.57
C PRO A 202 9.56 -6.99 -18.65
N THR A 203 9.99 -6.54 -19.84
CA THR A 203 11.38 -6.16 -20.12
C THR A 203 11.70 -4.73 -19.76
N LYS A 204 10.69 -3.90 -19.48
CA LYS A 204 10.88 -2.50 -19.08
C LYS A 204 10.98 -2.35 -17.57
N LYS A 205 11.77 -1.40 -17.12
CA LYS A 205 11.84 -0.99 -15.73
C LYS A 205 10.83 0.12 -15.49
N TYR A 206 10.06 -0.01 -14.41
CA TYR A 206 9.10 0.98 -13.97
C TYR A 206 9.45 1.46 -12.58
N TYR A 207 9.29 2.76 -12.37
CA TYR A 207 9.63 3.42 -11.12
C TYR A 207 8.43 4.18 -10.56
N VAL A 208 8.32 4.21 -9.25
CA VAL A 208 7.39 5.06 -8.52
C VAL A 208 8.17 6.02 -7.65
N ARG A 209 7.74 7.27 -7.62
CA ARG A 209 8.19 8.24 -6.64
C ARG A 209 7.00 8.69 -5.80
N VAL A 210 7.20 8.75 -4.50
CA VAL A 210 6.22 9.24 -3.53
C VAL A 210 6.82 10.46 -2.85
N LYS A 211 6.17 11.60 -3.02
CA LYS A 211 6.67 12.88 -2.50
C LYS A 211 5.64 13.53 -1.58
N SER A 212 6.05 13.83 -0.35
CA SER A 212 5.25 14.62 0.58
C SER A 212 5.02 16.03 0.04
N LEU A 213 3.78 16.51 0.16
CA LEU A 213 3.41 17.88 -0.21
C LEU A 213 3.32 18.82 0.99
N LEU A 214 3.36 18.28 2.20
CA LEU A 214 3.24 19.06 3.41
C LEU A 214 4.60 19.25 4.06
N ASN A 215 4.87 20.47 4.47
CA ASN A 215 6.03 20.77 5.32
C ASN A 215 5.73 20.40 6.77
N ASN A 216 5.70 19.09 7.03
CA ASN A 216 5.45 18.54 8.36
C ASN A 216 6.51 17.48 8.69
N PRO A 217 7.40 17.74 9.65
CA PRO A 217 8.46 16.79 10.01
C PRO A 217 7.92 15.50 10.66
N ASN A 218 6.66 15.49 11.05
CA ASN A 218 5.99 14.33 11.64
C ASN A 218 5.07 13.60 10.66
N ALA A 219 4.89 14.11 9.45
CA ALA A 219 4.14 13.40 8.42
C ALA A 219 4.81 12.06 8.14
N CYS A 220 4.01 11.06 7.84
CA CYS A 220 4.54 9.75 7.50
C CYS A 220 3.76 9.12 6.34
N PHE A 221 4.42 8.16 5.70
CA PHE A 221 3.84 7.31 4.68
C PHE A 221 4.14 5.86 5.05
N LEU A 222 3.10 5.05 5.20
CA LEU A 222 3.24 3.64 5.48
C LEU A 222 3.19 2.86 4.17
N LEU A 223 4.22 2.08 3.92
CA LEU A 223 4.35 1.21 2.77
C LEU A 223 4.15 -0.23 3.24
N GLU A 224 3.00 -0.80 2.92
CA GLU A 224 2.70 -2.20 3.22
C GLU A 224 2.98 -3.09 2.02
N TYR A 225 2.11 -2.99 1.03
CA TYR A 225 2.29 -3.73 -0.22
C TYR A 225 1.81 -2.93 -1.42
N MET A 226 2.24 -3.36 -2.58
CA MET A 226 1.69 -2.94 -3.86
C MET A 226 1.29 -4.16 -4.69
N GLU A 227 0.50 -3.93 -5.72
CA GLU A 227 0.13 -4.98 -6.65
C GLU A 227 0.01 -4.47 -8.08
N TRP A 228 0.41 -5.33 -9.02
CA TRP A 228 0.05 -5.25 -10.42
C TRP A 228 -1.18 -6.13 -10.67
N CYS A 229 -2.29 -5.55 -11.09
CA CYS A 229 -3.51 -6.27 -11.40
C CYS A 229 -3.81 -6.22 -12.91
N PRO A 230 -3.82 -7.36 -13.61
CA PRO A 230 -4.08 -7.36 -15.05
C PRO A 230 -5.55 -7.06 -15.37
N LYS A 231 -5.77 -6.49 -16.56
CA LYS A 231 -7.09 -6.02 -17.00
C LYS A 231 -8.18 -7.09 -16.95
N HIS A 232 -7.86 -8.32 -17.30
CA HIS A 232 -8.86 -9.40 -17.32
C HIS A 232 -9.37 -9.77 -15.90
N ILE A 233 -8.64 -9.39 -14.85
CA ILE A 233 -9.06 -9.51 -13.47
C ILE A 233 -9.90 -8.31 -13.06
N TYR A 234 -9.37 -7.08 -13.15
CA TYR A 234 -10.09 -5.91 -12.65
C TYR A 234 -11.29 -5.48 -13.52
N ASN A 235 -11.40 -5.99 -14.73
CA ASN A 235 -12.49 -5.77 -15.67
C ASN A 235 -13.11 -7.10 -16.14
N GLY A 236 -12.96 -8.14 -15.34
CA GLY A 236 -13.56 -9.45 -15.60
C GLY A 236 -15.07 -9.45 -15.34
N PRO A 237 -15.74 -10.56 -15.71
CA PRO A 237 -17.19 -10.71 -15.50
C PRO A 237 -17.55 -10.90 -14.03
N GLU A 238 -16.63 -11.43 -13.23
CA GLU A 238 -16.82 -11.67 -11.80
C GLU A 238 -16.21 -10.53 -10.98
N PRO A 239 -16.83 -10.19 -9.85
CA PRO A 239 -16.25 -9.26 -8.90
C PRO A 239 -14.89 -9.75 -8.39
N GLU A 240 -13.91 -8.88 -8.41
CA GLU A 240 -12.49 -9.22 -8.21
C GLU A 240 -12.17 -9.87 -6.85
N ASP A 241 -12.89 -9.52 -5.80
CA ASP A 241 -12.58 -9.91 -4.42
C ASP A 241 -13.72 -10.68 -3.73
N GLN A 242 -14.55 -11.37 -4.49
CA GLN A 242 -15.73 -12.10 -3.96
C GLN A 242 -15.45 -13.48 -3.37
N TRP A 243 -14.23 -13.94 -3.34
CA TRP A 243 -13.88 -15.27 -2.82
C TRP A 243 -12.98 -15.20 -1.62
#